data_368774f1ef5b0da5698acaab3c8482ff
#
_entry.id   368774f1ef5b0da5698acaab3c8482ff
#
_cell.length_a   1.000
_cell.length_b   1.000
_cell.length_c   1.000
_cell.angle_alpha   90.00
_cell.angle_beta   90.00
_cell.angle_gamma   90.00
#
_symmetry.space_group_name_H-M   'P 1'
#
loop_
_entity.id
_entity.type
_entity.pdbx_description
1 polymer ?
#
loop_
_entity_poly.entity_id
_entity_poly.type
_entity_poly.pdbx_seq_one_letter_code
_entity_poly.pdbx_strand_id
1 'polypeptide(L)'
;MQNKNVNGTVLLHKEKVVDDDILTIEEVAKYLRVSERTVYDWAQKGEIPSGKIGTVWRFKKSEIEKWVNDRLSSGTKPVSHSTAVQVKNILSPDRIVFLNHSTKHDALVELANNLSTAPQVKYAQELAVEILKREDLMSTAIGSGIAIPHVRLSSVTDLVMSVGISKTDIIDFQTIDDTPVRLLFMIAAAYNQHSYYLQTLSFFSSKLKNRELRDALLAIKTPMEAYNLLIKE
;
A
#
# COMPACT_ATOMS: atom_id res chain seq x y z
N MET A 1 -39.52 47.53 -42.79
CA MET A 1 -38.27 47.16 -43.53
C MET A 1 -37.30 46.54 -42.54
N GLN A 2 -36.97 45.30 -42.83
CA GLN A 2 -35.74 44.54 -42.50
C GLN A 2 -35.38 44.26 -41.03
N ASN A 3 -35.71 43.07 -40.59
CA ASN A 3 -34.90 41.93 -40.17
C ASN A 3 -33.41 42.16 -39.95
N LYS A 4 -32.92 41.80 -38.77
CA LYS A 4 -31.69 41.04 -38.63
C LYS A 4 -31.74 40.12 -37.39
N ASN A 5 -31.82 38.81 -37.65
CA ASN A 5 -31.47 37.69 -36.79
C ASN A 5 -30.05 37.84 -36.26
N VAL A 6 -29.83 37.57 -34.99
CA VAL A 6 -28.52 37.16 -34.48
C VAL A 6 -28.71 35.84 -33.68
N ASN A 7 -28.35 34.75 -34.32
CA ASN A 7 -28.22 33.45 -33.70
C ASN A 7 -27.08 33.46 -32.64
N GLY A 8 -27.41 33.38 -31.38
CA GLY A 8 -26.49 33.07 -30.32
C GLY A 8 -26.60 31.58 -29.99
N THR A 9 -25.75 30.77 -30.60
CA THR A 9 -25.59 29.35 -30.25
C THR A 9 -24.94 29.26 -28.89
N VAL A 10 -25.75 28.98 -27.85
CA VAL A 10 -25.24 28.57 -26.54
C VAL A 10 -24.73 27.12 -26.68
N LEU A 11 -23.42 26.95 -26.69
CA LEU A 11 -22.77 25.66 -26.53
C LEU A 11 -23.01 25.17 -25.11
N LEU A 12 -24.06 24.40 -24.92
CA LEU A 12 -24.27 23.59 -23.72
C LEU A 12 -23.14 22.55 -23.68
N HIS A 13 -22.17 22.77 -22.81
CA HIS A 13 -21.27 21.70 -22.37
C HIS A 13 -22.16 20.63 -21.74
N LYS A 14 -22.40 19.54 -22.47
CA LYS A 14 -22.90 18.29 -21.90
C LYS A 14 -21.83 17.79 -20.95
N GLU A 15 -21.95 18.09 -19.66
CA GLU A 15 -21.31 17.29 -18.62
C GLU A 15 -21.76 15.84 -18.84
N LYS A 16 -20.79 14.98 -19.11
CA LYS A 16 -20.97 13.54 -19.24
C LYS A 16 -21.34 13.05 -17.84
N VAL A 17 -22.64 12.92 -17.55
CA VAL A 17 -23.13 12.20 -16.38
C VAL A 17 -22.56 10.79 -16.55
N VAL A 18 -21.57 10.44 -15.74
CA VAL A 18 -21.06 9.08 -15.65
C VAL A 18 -22.20 8.30 -14.97
N ASP A 19 -22.92 7.52 -15.76
CA ASP A 19 -23.94 6.59 -15.28
C ASP A 19 -23.17 5.47 -14.55
N ASP A 20 -23.06 5.60 -13.21
CA ASP A 20 -22.26 4.74 -12.36
C ASP A 20 -23.12 3.53 -11.94
N ASP A 21 -23.49 2.71 -12.91
CA ASP A 21 -24.28 1.49 -12.70
C ASP A 21 -23.66 0.58 -11.65
N ILE A 22 -24.50 0.11 -10.72
CA ILE A 22 -24.13 -0.87 -9.70
C ILE A 22 -24.38 -2.27 -10.23
N LEU A 23 -23.32 -3.04 -10.42
CA LEU A 23 -23.34 -4.40 -10.95
C LEU A 23 -23.43 -5.45 -9.83
N THR A 24 -24.07 -6.58 -10.16
CA THR A 24 -24.08 -7.82 -9.37
C THR A 24 -22.88 -8.71 -9.70
N ILE A 25 -22.67 -9.79 -8.93
CA ILE A 25 -21.65 -10.82 -9.24
C ILE A 25 -21.86 -11.42 -10.64
N GLU A 26 -23.11 -11.74 -10.98
CA GLU A 26 -23.48 -12.34 -12.27
C GLU A 26 -23.16 -11.40 -13.44
N GLU A 27 -23.49 -10.12 -13.31
CA GLU A 27 -23.22 -9.11 -14.33
C GLU A 27 -21.73 -8.90 -14.54
N VAL A 28 -20.94 -8.84 -13.45
CA VAL A 28 -19.47 -8.75 -13.53
C VAL A 28 -18.88 -10.03 -14.13
N ALA A 29 -19.37 -11.22 -13.75
CA ALA A 29 -18.94 -12.50 -14.31
C ALA A 29 -19.18 -12.56 -15.82
N LYS A 30 -20.36 -12.13 -16.27
CA LYS A 30 -20.72 -12.03 -17.69
C LYS A 30 -19.85 -11.01 -18.43
N TYR A 31 -19.63 -9.84 -17.85
CA TYR A 31 -18.81 -8.77 -18.43
C TYR A 31 -17.35 -9.22 -18.60
N LEU A 32 -16.78 -9.89 -17.59
CA LEU A 32 -15.39 -10.38 -17.59
C LEU A 32 -15.22 -11.74 -18.28
N ARG A 33 -16.32 -12.43 -18.65
CA ARG A 33 -16.34 -13.79 -19.21
C ARG A 33 -15.65 -14.82 -18.32
N VAL A 34 -15.90 -14.74 -17.02
CA VAL A 34 -15.42 -15.69 -15.99
C VAL A 34 -16.60 -16.29 -15.23
N SER A 35 -16.34 -17.27 -14.36
CA SER A 35 -17.39 -17.82 -13.51
C SER A 35 -17.77 -16.87 -12.37
N GLU A 36 -19.03 -16.91 -11.92
CA GLU A 36 -19.48 -16.16 -10.73
C GLU A 36 -18.66 -16.50 -9.49
N ARG A 37 -18.26 -17.77 -9.36
CA ARG A 37 -17.38 -18.22 -8.29
C ARG A 37 -16.04 -17.49 -8.30
N THR A 38 -15.47 -17.30 -9.49
CA THR A 38 -14.20 -16.53 -9.64
C THR A 38 -14.37 -15.09 -9.17
N VAL A 39 -15.48 -14.43 -9.55
CA VAL A 39 -15.77 -13.05 -9.11
C VAL A 39 -16.00 -13.00 -7.60
N TYR A 40 -16.72 -13.96 -7.05
CA TYR A 40 -16.96 -14.08 -5.62
C TYR A 40 -15.64 -14.24 -4.84
N ASP A 41 -14.75 -15.14 -5.30
CA ASP A 41 -13.45 -15.38 -4.68
C ASP A 41 -12.55 -14.13 -4.74
N TRP A 42 -12.56 -13.43 -5.87
CA TRP A 42 -11.84 -12.15 -6.01
C TRP A 42 -12.40 -11.06 -5.07
N ALA A 43 -13.72 -10.98 -4.95
CA ALA A 43 -14.36 -10.01 -4.04
C ALA A 43 -14.04 -10.33 -2.58
N GLN A 44 -14.06 -11.61 -2.19
CA GLN A 44 -13.68 -12.03 -0.83
C GLN A 44 -12.22 -11.72 -0.50
N LYS A 45 -11.32 -11.90 -1.47
CA LYS A 45 -9.88 -11.62 -1.31
C LYS A 45 -9.52 -10.13 -1.49
N GLY A 46 -10.49 -9.29 -1.87
CA GLY A 46 -10.24 -7.88 -2.19
C GLY A 46 -9.39 -7.67 -3.46
N GLU A 47 -9.41 -8.65 -4.37
CA GLU A 47 -8.64 -8.62 -5.63
C GLU A 47 -9.37 -7.86 -6.76
N ILE A 48 -10.65 -7.58 -6.57
CA ILE A 48 -11.51 -6.81 -7.48
C ILE A 48 -12.21 -5.69 -6.70
N PRO A 49 -12.35 -4.47 -7.26
CA PRO A 49 -13.08 -3.39 -6.61
C PRO A 49 -14.53 -3.81 -6.31
N SER A 50 -14.89 -3.90 -5.04
CA SER A 50 -16.19 -4.37 -4.63
C SER A 50 -16.58 -3.85 -3.25
N GLY A 51 -17.88 -3.79 -2.97
CA GLY A 51 -18.44 -3.47 -1.67
C GLY A 51 -19.63 -4.36 -1.34
N LYS A 52 -19.96 -4.52 -0.05
CA LYS A 52 -21.18 -5.20 0.38
C LYS A 52 -22.30 -4.19 0.65
N ILE A 53 -23.46 -4.43 0.05
CA ILE A 53 -24.71 -3.77 0.42
C ILE A 53 -25.57 -4.82 1.11
N GLY A 54 -25.71 -4.71 2.43
CA GLY A 54 -26.26 -5.80 3.25
C GLY A 54 -25.32 -7.02 3.23
N THR A 55 -25.84 -8.16 2.77
CA THR A 55 -25.09 -9.44 2.68
C THR A 55 -24.53 -9.75 1.30
N VAL A 56 -24.83 -8.92 0.28
CA VAL A 56 -24.53 -9.19 -1.13
C VAL A 56 -23.43 -8.26 -1.67
N TRP A 57 -22.54 -8.83 -2.50
CA TRP A 57 -21.51 -8.06 -3.18
C TRP A 57 -22.10 -7.16 -4.27
N ARG A 58 -21.57 -5.97 -4.36
CA ARG A 58 -21.90 -4.99 -5.41
C ARG A 58 -20.63 -4.35 -5.95
N PHE A 59 -20.66 -3.94 -7.20
CA PHE A 59 -19.51 -3.44 -7.95
C PHE A 59 -19.93 -2.19 -8.71
N LYS A 60 -19.14 -1.14 -8.66
CA LYS A 60 -19.32 0.02 -9.51
C LYS A 60 -18.75 -0.26 -10.90
N LYS A 61 -19.54 -0.08 -11.94
CA LYS A 61 -19.14 -0.36 -13.32
C LYS A 61 -17.88 0.40 -13.71
N SER A 62 -17.80 1.68 -13.41
CA SER A 62 -16.64 2.52 -13.67
C SER A 62 -15.35 1.99 -13.02
N GLU A 63 -15.44 1.47 -11.78
CA GLU A 63 -14.31 0.86 -11.10
C GLU A 63 -13.90 -0.48 -11.70
N ILE A 64 -14.86 -1.29 -12.15
CA ILE A 64 -14.60 -2.54 -12.86
C ILE A 64 -13.94 -2.27 -14.22
N GLU A 65 -14.44 -1.31 -15.00
CA GLU A 65 -13.84 -0.92 -16.28
C GLU A 65 -12.40 -0.44 -16.11
N LYS A 66 -12.14 0.39 -15.10
CA LYS A 66 -10.78 0.83 -14.77
C LYS A 66 -9.89 -0.34 -14.39
N TRP A 67 -10.35 -1.25 -13.52
CA TRP A 67 -9.63 -2.44 -13.08
C TRP A 67 -9.29 -3.39 -14.25
N VAL A 68 -10.22 -3.57 -15.20
CA VAL A 68 -10.01 -4.35 -16.44
C VAL A 68 -8.96 -3.68 -17.31
N ASN A 69 -9.08 -2.38 -17.55
CA ASN A 69 -8.13 -1.63 -18.37
C ASN A 69 -6.71 -1.71 -17.77
N ASP A 70 -6.58 -1.55 -16.46
CA ASP A 70 -5.30 -1.65 -15.76
C ASP A 70 -4.67 -3.04 -15.92
N ARG A 71 -5.46 -4.12 -15.92
CA ARG A 71 -4.98 -5.51 -16.09
C ARG A 71 -4.71 -5.90 -17.54
N LEU A 72 -5.54 -5.47 -18.48
CA LEU A 72 -5.36 -5.76 -19.91
C LEU A 72 -4.24 -4.93 -20.53
N SER A 73 -4.01 -3.73 -20.03
CA SER A 73 -2.88 -2.89 -20.45
C SER A 73 -1.52 -3.45 -19.99
N SER A 74 -1.51 -4.36 -19.01
CA SER A 74 -0.29 -5.05 -18.53
C SER A 74 0.24 -6.10 -19.50
N GLY A 75 -0.47 -6.41 -20.59
CA GLY A 75 -0.12 -7.47 -21.58
C GLY A 75 0.69 -7.01 -22.79
N THR A 76 0.82 -5.71 -23.08
CA THR A 76 1.53 -5.22 -24.26
C THR A 76 2.20 -3.88 -23.98
N LYS A 77 3.46 -3.93 -23.66
CA LYS A 77 4.47 -2.92 -23.30
C LYS A 77 4.58 -2.74 -21.77
N PRO A 78 5.80 -2.53 -21.26
CA PRO A 78 5.92 -1.94 -19.96
C PRO A 78 5.28 -0.55 -20.07
N VAL A 79 4.01 -0.45 -19.64
CA VAL A 79 3.44 0.85 -19.35
C VAL A 79 4.24 1.33 -18.16
N SER A 80 5.17 2.22 -18.39
CA SER A 80 5.74 3.11 -17.40
C SER A 80 4.66 4.11 -16.96
N HIS A 81 3.56 3.59 -16.39
CA HIS A 81 2.98 4.13 -15.21
C HIS A 81 3.63 3.36 -14.06
N SER A 82 4.95 3.46 -13.96
CA SER A 82 5.56 3.48 -12.66
C SER A 82 4.89 4.67 -11.99
N THR A 83 3.86 4.41 -11.23
CA THR A 83 3.65 5.18 -10.02
C THR A 83 4.90 4.82 -9.21
N ALA A 84 6.02 5.47 -9.57
CA ALA A 84 7.27 5.29 -8.87
C ALA A 84 6.90 5.46 -7.41
N VAL A 85 7.22 4.48 -6.59
CA VAL A 85 6.89 4.54 -5.17
C VAL A 85 7.47 5.84 -4.65
N GLN A 86 6.61 6.85 -4.48
CA GLN A 86 7.05 8.13 -3.97
C GLN A 86 7.08 8.03 -2.46
N VAL A 87 8.25 7.74 -1.93
CA VAL A 87 8.49 7.56 -0.48
C VAL A 87 7.89 8.71 0.33
N LYS A 88 7.96 9.95 -0.18
CA LYS A 88 7.38 11.15 0.45
C LYS A 88 5.87 11.10 0.67
N ASN A 89 5.15 10.26 -0.08
CA ASN A 89 3.69 10.16 0.06
C ASN A 89 3.29 9.15 1.15
N ILE A 90 4.18 8.22 1.50
CA ILE A 90 3.91 7.11 2.42
C ILE A 90 4.69 7.19 3.73
N LEU A 91 5.73 8.00 3.78
CA LEU A 91 6.60 8.20 4.94
C LEU A 91 6.71 9.68 5.26
N SER A 92 6.75 10.02 6.55
CA SER A 92 7.10 11.35 7.05
C SER A 92 8.16 11.24 8.14
N PRO A 93 8.91 12.31 8.44
CA PRO A 93 10.00 12.26 9.43
C PRO A 93 9.58 11.81 10.83
N ASP A 94 8.35 12.13 11.26
CA ASP A 94 7.76 11.72 12.53
C ASP A 94 7.45 10.20 12.62
N ARG A 95 7.45 9.50 11.48
CA ARG A 95 7.32 8.05 11.40
C ARG A 95 8.67 7.33 11.20
N ILE A 96 9.75 8.00 11.55
CA ILE A 96 11.09 7.40 11.66
C ILE A 96 11.53 7.49 13.12
N VAL A 97 11.76 6.34 13.73
CA VAL A 97 12.07 6.24 15.17
C VAL A 97 13.37 5.48 15.41
N PHE A 98 14.11 5.90 16.41
CA PHE A 98 15.20 5.11 16.96
C PHE A 98 14.63 4.16 18.00
N LEU A 99 14.69 2.86 17.70
CA LEU A 99 14.12 1.83 18.55
C LEU A 99 14.94 1.69 19.83
N ASN A 100 14.22 1.58 20.95
CA ASN A 100 14.82 1.46 22.29
C ASN A 100 14.82 0.01 22.81
N HIS A 101 14.15 -0.90 22.09
CA HIS A 101 14.00 -2.31 22.47
C HIS A 101 14.91 -3.19 21.60
N SER A 102 15.41 -4.29 22.22
CA SER A 102 16.29 -5.26 21.58
C SER A 102 15.60 -6.60 21.27
N THR A 103 14.32 -6.76 21.64
CA THR A 103 13.53 -7.95 21.27
C THR A 103 12.68 -7.65 20.05
N LYS A 104 12.46 -8.67 19.21
CA LYS A 104 11.60 -8.59 18.03
C LYS A 104 10.19 -8.10 18.39
N HIS A 105 9.59 -8.72 19.44
CA HIS A 105 8.24 -8.38 19.87
C HIS A 105 8.12 -6.90 20.25
N ASP A 106 8.98 -6.41 21.11
CA ASP A 106 8.90 -5.04 21.61
C ASP A 106 9.23 -4.02 20.54
N ALA A 107 10.21 -4.32 19.67
CA ALA A 107 10.54 -3.48 18.51
C ALA A 107 9.36 -3.37 17.51
N LEU A 108 8.65 -4.47 17.26
CA LEU A 108 7.47 -4.46 16.39
C LEU A 108 6.31 -3.67 17.02
N VAL A 109 6.08 -3.83 18.33
CA VAL A 109 5.05 -3.08 19.06
C VAL A 109 5.37 -1.58 19.09
N GLU A 110 6.62 -1.20 19.39
CA GLU A 110 7.06 0.20 19.39
C GLU A 110 6.84 0.83 18.02
N LEU A 111 7.23 0.13 16.95
CA LEU A 111 7.09 0.64 15.58
C LEU A 111 5.61 0.67 15.13
N ALA A 112 4.79 -0.31 15.51
CA ALA A 112 3.36 -0.31 15.23
C ALA A 112 2.63 0.83 15.94
N ASN A 113 3.00 1.14 17.19
CA ASN A 113 2.48 2.29 17.92
C ASN A 113 2.82 3.60 17.22
N ASN A 114 4.05 3.74 16.72
CA ASN A 114 4.43 4.91 15.92
C ASN A 114 3.64 4.98 14.61
N LEU A 115 3.53 3.86 13.86
CA LEU A 115 2.75 3.83 12.61
C LEU A 115 1.27 4.15 12.83
N SER A 116 0.72 3.77 13.98
CA SER A 116 -0.69 4.02 14.32
C SER A 116 -1.02 5.50 14.56
N THR A 117 -0.02 6.36 14.71
CA THR A 117 -0.23 7.82 14.77
C THR A 117 -0.59 8.43 13.42
N ALA A 118 -0.41 7.68 12.34
CA ALA A 118 -0.75 8.12 11.01
C ALA A 118 -2.27 8.21 10.84
N PRO A 119 -2.81 9.29 10.23
CA PRO A 119 -4.25 9.47 10.05
C PRO A 119 -4.90 8.39 9.19
N GLN A 120 -4.10 7.65 8.42
CA GLN A 120 -4.54 6.52 7.60
C GLN A 120 -4.91 5.28 8.44
N VAL A 121 -4.44 5.18 9.68
CA VAL A 121 -4.69 4.03 10.57
C VAL A 121 -5.80 4.36 11.55
N LYS A 122 -6.95 3.66 11.45
CA LYS A 122 -8.12 3.94 12.29
C LYS A 122 -8.05 3.26 13.67
N TYR A 123 -7.46 2.06 13.73
CA TYR A 123 -7.43 1.26 14.95
C TYR A 123 -6.01 0.77 15.25
N ALA A 124 -5.34 1.46 16.19
CA ALA A 124 -3.97 1.18 16.58
C ALA A 124 -3.75 -0.25 17.11
N GLN A 125 -4.67 -0.74 17.95
CA GLN A 125 -4.56 -2.07 18.55
C GLN A 125 -4.68 -3.18 17.50
N GLU A 126 -5.54 -3.03 16.51
CA GLU A 126 -5.67 -3.98 15.40
C GLU A 126 -4.35 -4.07 14.61
N LEU A 127 -3.74 -2.93 14.31
CA LEU A 127 -2.47 -2.88 13.58
C LEU A 127 -1.39 -3.69 14.29
N ALA A 128 -1.16 -3.46 15.58
CA ALA A 128 -0.13 -4.16 16.34
C ALA A 128 -0.37 -5.67 16.39
N VAL A 129 -1.61 -6.09 16.66
CA VAL A 129 -2.00 -7.51 16.70
C VAL A 129 -1.77 -8.19 15.34
N GLU A 130 -2.18 -7.57 14.25
CA GLU A 130 -2.06 -8.19 12.92
C GLU A 130 -0.62 -8.17 12.39
N ILE A 131 0.20 -7.19 12.75
CA ILE A 131 1.65 -7.20 12.47
C ILE A 131 2.32 -8.38 13.19
N LEU A 132 2.05 -8.58 14.48
CA LEU A 132 2.62 -9.69 15.26
C LEU A 132 2.17 -11.04 14.69
N LYS A 133 0.89 -11.22 14.42
CA LYS A 133 0.36 -12.45 13.79
C LYS A 133 1.02 -12.72 12.44
N ARG A 134 1.24 -11.67 11.63
CA ARG A 134 1.89 -11.81 10.32
C ARG A 134 3.34 -12.26 10.46
N GLU A 135 4.05 -11.71 11.42
CA GLU A 135 5.45 -12.09 11.70
C GLU A 135 5.57 -13.51 12.22
N ASP A 136 4.62 -13.94 13.09
CA ASP A 136 4.60 -15.30 13.65
C ASP A 136 4.37 -16.38 12.58
N LEU A 137 3.65 -16.06 11.49
CA LEU A 137 3.44 -16.99 10.38
C LEU A 137 4.73 -17.25 9.58
N MET A 138 5.51 -16.22 9.37
CA MET A 138 6.77 -16.27 8.61
C MET A 138 7.53 -14.97 8.85
N SER A 139 8.80 -15.09 9.22
CA SER A 139 9.65 -13.91 9.44
C SER A 139 9.66 -12.98 8.22
N THR A 140 9.54 -11.69 8.50
CA THR A 140 9.65 -10.63 7.48
C THR A 140 11.08 -10.14 7.28
N ALA A 141 12.06 -10.75 7.94
CA ALA A 141 13.46 -10.47 7.74
C ALA A 141 13.93 -10.95 6.36
N ILE A 142 14.54 -10.05 5.61
CA ILE A 142 15.01 -10.29 4.23
C ILE A 142 16.53 -10.47 4.13
N GLY A 143 17.21 -10.60 5.28
CA GLY A 143 18.67 -10.63 5.38
C GLY A 143 19.30 -9.23 5.44
N SER A 144 20.63 -9.21 5.56
CA SER A 144 21.43 -7.97 5.64
C SER A 144 21.02 -7.02 6.75
N GLY A 145 20.47 -7.54 7.85
CA GLY A 145 20.03 -6.76 9.01
C GLY A 145 18.71 -6.00 8.81
N ILE A 146 17.87 -6.43 7.86
CA ILE A 146 16.62 -5.75 7.49
C ILE A 146 15.42 -6.65 7.74
N ALA A 147 14.34 -6.09 8.30
CA ALA A 147 13.00 -6.66 8.28
C ALA A 147 12.00 -5.69 7.65
N ILE A 148 11.01 -6.23 6.93
CA ILE A 148 9.93 -5.45 6.32
C ILE A 148 8.58 -5.99 6.86
N PRO A 149 8.19 -5.70 8.11
CA PRO A 149 6.89 -6.08 8.64
C PRO A 149 5.78 -5.41 7.84
N HIS A 150 4.74 -6.16 7.45
CA HIS A 150 3.75 -5.61 6.53
C HIS A 150 2.39 -6.29 6.67
N VAL A 151 1.31 -5.49 6.57
CA VAL A 151 -0.08 -5.96 6.62
C VAL A 151 -0.98 -5.17 5.68
N ARG A 152 -2.13 -5.78 5.33
CA ARG A 152 -3.25 -5.09 4.69
C ARG A 152 -4.48 -5.22 5.58
N LEU A 153 -5.12 -4.09 5.92
CA LEU A 153 -6.23 -4.03 6.84
C LEU A 153 -7.37 -3.18 6.29
N SER A 154 -8.61 -3.52 6.64
CA SER A 154 -9.78 -2.70 6.32
C SER A 154 -9.82 -1.39 7.13
N SER A 155 -9.14 -1.37 8.26
CA SER A 155 -8.97 -0.19 9.12
C SER A 155 -7.90 0.79 8.65
N VAL A 156 -7.14 0.43 7.62
CA VAL A 156 -6.18 1.32 6.96
C VAL A 156 -6.81 1.89 5.69
N THR A 157 -6.79 3.21 5.56
CA THR A 157 -7.45 3.91 4.43
C THR A 157 -6.53 4.15 3.24
N ASP A 158 -5.23 4.23 3.47
CA ASP A 158 -4.21 4.42 2.44
C ASP A 158 -2.87 3.82 2.90
N LEU A 159 -1.98 3.53 1.94
CA LEU A 159 -0.67 2.97 2.23
C LEU A 159 0.18 3.95 3.04
N VAL A 160 0.74 3.47 4.12
CA VAL A 160 1.55 4.25 5.06
C VAL A 160 2.70 3.40 5.59
N MET A 161 3.82 4.05 5.91
CA MET A 161 5.03 3.40 6.37
C MET A 161 5.62 4.08 7.61
N SER A 162 6.24 3.27 8.47
CA SER A 162 7.11 3.71 9.56
C SER A 162 8.45 2.99 9.46
N VAL A 163 9.53 3.67 9.86
CA VAL A 163 10.90 3.13 9.84
C VAL A 163 11.48 3.11 11.25
N GLY A 164 11.90 1.94 11.67
CA GLY A 164 12.60 1.72 12.93
C GLY A 164 14.09 1.50 12.69
N ILE A 165 14.93 2.23 13.41
CA ILE A 165 16.39 2.12 13.36
C ILE A 165 16.87 1.74 14.75
N SER A 166 17.37 0.51 14.90
CA SER A 166 17.87 0.03 16.18
C SER A 166 19.37 0.33 16.31
N LYS A 167 19.78 0.83 17.47
CA LYS A 167 21.18 1.00 17.82
C LYS A 167 21.83 -0.31 18.29
N THR A 168 20.99 -1.28 18.69
CA THR A 168 21.41 -2.60 19.16
C THR A 168 20.90 -3.68 18.22
N ASP A 169 21.53 -4.82 18.23
CA ASP A 169 21.11 -5.97 17.45
C ASP A 169 19.81 -6.57 18.02
N ILE A 170 18.84 -6.83 17.15
CA ILE A 170 17.62 -7.59 17.46
C ILE A 170 17.85 -9.00 16.93
N ILE A 171 18.21 -9.91 17.84
CA ILE A 171 18.74 -11.24 17.49
C ILE A 171 17.68 -12.33 17.36
N ASP A 172 16.43 -12.06 17.76
CA ASP A 172 15.33 -13.02 17.81
C ASP A 172 14.44 -13.01 16.54
N PHE A 173 14.85 -12.28 15.49
CA PHE A 173 14.30 -12.49 14.15
C PHE A 173 14.89 -13.76 13.52
N GLN A 174 14.04 -14.54 12.87
CA GLN A 174 14.50 -15.62 11.99
C GLN A 174 15.01 -15.01 10.68
N THR A 175 16.32 -14.93 10.50
CA THR A 175 16.96 -14.33 9.32
C THR A 175 17.49 -15.42 8.39
N ILE A 176 17.66 -15.10 7.10
CA ILE A 176 18.15 -16.04 6.09
C ILE A 176 19.69 -16.10 6.01
N ASP A 177 20.38 -15.17 6.66
CA ASP A 177 21.84 -14.99 6.60
C ASP A 177 22.48 -14.81 7.98
N ASP A 178 21.75 -15.13 9.05
CA ASP A 178 22.16 -14.99 10.46
C ASP A 178 22.56 -13.56 10.87
N THR A 179 22.30 -12.57 10.02
CA THR A 179 22.59 -11.16 10.34
C THR A 179 21.49 -10.59 11.24
N PRO A 180 21.81 -10.11 12.45
CA PRO A 180 20.83 -9.50 13.34
C PRO A 180 20.10 -8.30 12.71
N VAL A 181 18.80 -8.18 12.97
CA VAL A 181 18.01 -7.08 12.41
C VAL A 181 18.30 -5.78 13.16
N ARG A 182 18.53 -4.70 12.41
CA ARG A 182 18.71 -3.33 12.93
C ARG A 182 17.86 -2.30 12.20
N LEU A 183 17.33 -2.63 11.01
CA LEU A 183 16.49 -1.75 10.21
C LEU A 183 15.12 -2.40 9.97
N LEU A 184 14.06 -1.75 10.41
CA LEU A 184 12.69 -2.21 10.22
C LEU A 184 11.92 -1.21 9.35
N PHE A 185 11.26 -1.71 8.30
CA PHE A 185 10.43 -0.92 7.39
C PHE A 185 8.99 -1.45 7.46
N MET A 186 8.20 -0.92 8.39
CA MET A 186 6.83 -1.38 8.60
C MET A 186 5.87 -0.70 7.65
N ILE A 187 5.06 -1.50 6.94
CA ILE A 187 4.12 -1.03 5.91
C ILE A 187 2.71 -1.51 6.25
N ALA A 188 1.76 -0.59 6.28
CA ALA A 188 0.34 -0.89 6.35
C ALA A 188 -0.37 -0.32 5.12
N ALA A 189 -1.33 -1.08 4.56
CA ALA A 189 -2.08 -0.68 3.39
C ALA A 189 -3.55 -1.07 3.49
N ALA A 190 -4.41 -0.40 2.74
CA ALA A 190 -5.79 -0.79 2.57
C ALA A 190 -5.91 -2.08 1.73
N TYR A 191 -6.98 -2.85 1.95
CA TYR A 191 -7.20 -4.11 1.21
C TYR A 191 -7.25 -3.92 -0.31
N ASN A 192 -7.78 -2.80 -0.78
CA ASN A 192 -7.92 -2.47 -2.21
C ASN A 192 -6.63 -1.96 -2.86
N GLN A 193 -5.53 -1.83 -2.12
CA GLN A 193 -4.24 -1.33 -2.62
C GLN A 193 -3.22 -2.43 -2.92
N HIS A 194 -3.68 -3.63 -3.28
CA HIS A 194 -2.81 -4.81 -3.45
C HIS A 194 -1.61 -4.57 -4.38
N SER A 195 -1.84 -3.99 -5.56
CA SER A 195 -0.76 -3.73 -6.52
C SER A 195 0.25 -2.72 -6.01
N TYR A 196 -0.20 -1.60 -5.43
CA TYR A 196 0.68 -0.57 -4.89
C TYR A 196 1.45 -1.06 -3.66
N TYR A 197 0.81 -1.86 -2.82
CA TYR A 197 1.45 -2.53 -1.70
C TYR A 197 2.59 -3.47 -2.15
N LEU A 198 2.37 -4.34 -3.14
CA LEU A 198 3.42 -5.23 -3.67
C LEU A 198 4.56 -4.44 -4.35
N GLN A 199 4.24 -3.38 -5.08
CA GLN A 199 5.24 -2.49 -5.67
C GLN A 199 6.10 -1.83 -4.58
N THR A 200 5.49 -1.40 -3.48
CA THR A 200 6.19 -0.79 -2.34
C THR A 200 7.13 -1.79 -1.67
N LEU A 201 6.67 -3.02 -1.42
CA LEU A 201 7.52 -4.08 -0.86
C LEU A 201 8.71 -4.38 -1.77
N SER A 202 8.48 -4.53 -3.07
CA SER A 202 9.52 -4.78 -4.07
C SER A 202 10.52 -3.61 -4.16
N PHE A 203 10.02 -2.39 -4.15
CA PHE A 203 10.85 -1.17 -4.16
C PHE A 203 11.81 -1.13 -2.97
N PHE A 204 11.29 -1.28 -1.74
CA PHE A 204 12.14 -1.24 -0.55
C PHE A 204 13.07 -2.44 -0.47
N SER A 205 12.61 -3.65 -0.80
CA SER A 205 13.48 -4.83 -0.87
C SER A 205 14.64 -4.63 -1.85
N SER A 206 14.42 -3.95 -2.97
CA SER A 206 15.46 -3.64 -3.96
C SER A 206 16.37 -2.49 -3.50
N LYS A 207 15.80 -1.37 -3.04
CA LYS A 207 16.54 -0.18 -2.60
C LYS A 207 17.48 -0.50 -1.43
N LEU A 208 17.02 -1.35 -0.50
CA LEU A 208 17.77 -1.75 0.69
C LEU A 208 18.86 -2.81 0.43
N LYS A 209 18.98 -3.35 -0.80
CA LYS A 209 20.16 -4.13 -1.21
C LYS A 209 21.43 -3.28 -1.24
N ASN A 210 21.31 -1.96 -1.41
CA ASN A 210 22.44 -1.05 -1.40
C ASN A 210 23.04 -0.98 0.02
N ARG A 211 24.26 -1.47 0.16
CA ARG A 211 24.99 -1.50 1.44
C ARG A 211 25.30 -0.10 1.95
N GLU A 212 25.71 0.80 1.09
CA GLU A 212 26.06 2.18 1.47
C GLU A 212 24.84 2.91 2.08
N LEU A 213 23.64 2.67 1.51
CA LEU A 213 22.41 3.21 2.07
C LEU A 213 22.11 2.66 3.47
N ARG A 214 22.29 1.34 3.68
CA ARG A 214 22.08 0.74 5.00
C ARG A 214 23.06 1.27 6.03
N ASP A 215 24.35 1.32 5.66
CA ASP A 215 25.40 1.83 6.54
C ASP A 215 25.16 3.31 6.90
N ALA A 216 24.71 4.11 5.91
CA ALA A 216 24.33 5.51 6.14
C ALA A 216 23.12 5.62 7.07
N LEU A 217 22.06 4.80 6.90
CA LEU A 217 20.89 4.79 7.77
C LEU A 217 21.23 4.39 9.22
N LEU A 218 22.21 3.51 9.42
CA LEU A 218 22.66 3.12 10.75
C LEU A 218 23.54 4.19 11.42
N ALA A 219 24.13 5.08 10.64
CA ALA A 219 25.03 6.13 11.13
C ALA A 219 24.33 7.46 11.45
N ILE A 220 23.07 7.65 11.00
CA ILE A 220 22.33 8.89 11.21
C ILE A 220 22.02 9.18 12.68
N LYS A 221 21.79 10.46 12.98
CA LYS A 221 21.48 10.94 14.33
C LYS A 221 20.07 11.49 14.49
N THR A 222 19.40 11.81 13.37
CA THR A 222 18.07 12.41 13.39
C THR A 222 17.11 11.71 12.40
N PRO A 223 15.80 11.65 12.70
CA PRO A 223 14.80 11.13 11.76
C PRO A 223 14.78 11.86 10.42
N MET A 224 15.05 13.17 10.42
CA MET A 224 15.09 13.98 9.21
C MET A 224 16.23 13.57 8.27
N GLU A 225 17.40 13.21 8.81
CA GLU A 225 18.51 12.69 8.00
C GLU A 225 18.12 11.38 7.31
N ALA A 226 17.48 10.44 8.03
CA ALA A 226 16.98 9.20 7.44
C ALA A 226 15.93 9.46 6.36
N TYR A 227 14.99 10.34 6.63
CA TYR A 227 13.97 10.73 5.67
C TYR A 227 14.60 11.22 4.37
N ASN A 228 15.56 12.16 4.49
CA ASN A 228 16.27 12.72 3.33
C ASN A 228 17.06 11.67 2.53
N LEU A 229 17.62 10.64 3.20
CA LEU A 229 18.27 9.51 2.51
C LEU A 229 17.26 8.63 1.78
N LEU A 230 16.11 8.38 2.38
CA LEU A 230 15.10 7.47 1.83
C LEU A 230 14.32 8.06 0.65
N ILE A 231 14.09 9.39 0.64
CA ILE A 231 13.37 10.06 -0.46
C ILE A 231 14.25 10.37 -1.69
N LYS A 232 15.58 10.26 -1.58
CA LYS A 232 16.48 10.39 -2.74
C LYS A 232 16.26 9.22 -3.69
N GLU A 233 16.14 9.55 -4.98
CA GLU A 233 16.06 8.58 -6.08
C GLU A 233 17.37 7.83 -6.27
#